data_aa66d64925b7551b6913223f1bf4eb36
#
_entry.id   aa66d64925b7551b6913223f1bf4eb36
#
_cell.length_a   1.000
_cell.length_b   1.000
_cell.length_c   1.000
_cell.angle_alpha   90.00
_cell.angle_beta   90.00
_cell.angle_gamma   90.00
#
_symmetry.space_group_name_H-M   'P 1'
#
loop_
_entity.id
_entity.type
_entity.pdbx_description
1 polymer ?
#
loop_
_entity_poly.entity_id
_entity_poly.type
_entity_poly.pdbx_seq_one_letter_code
_entity_poly.pdbx_strand_id
1 'polypeptide(L)'
;MTAALLLLGGFVACNDSEESEYIGTPPVTASADVSAFFKTYLPSSSSSHPEPEFNFSEIDDRDIECFVINSMEEFEAVAPPSVELPVIDFDKYTLIIGQHWMGHPGCSFEKQAVDTESDKMTLNLVYKQLKGGAPAIMTIFYFWGLYDKLPEKTLTVNKIII
;
A
#
# COMPACT_ATOMS: atom_id res chain seq x y z
N MET A 1 -43.25 -6.59 55.40
CA MET A 1 -42.78 -7.22 54.16
C MET A 1 -42.64 -6.14 53.12
N THR A 2 -41.43 -5.66 52.92
CA THR A 2 -41.13 -4.54 52.03
C THR A 2 -40.18 -5.07 50.96
N ALA A 3 -40.67 -5.16 49.73
CA ALA A 3 -39.90 -5.60 48.57
C ALA A 3 -39.12 -4.39 48.00
N ALA A 4 -37.79 -4.46 48.01
CA ALA A 4 -36.92 -3.49 47.38
C ALA A 4 -36.71 -3.89 45.92
N LEU A 5 -37.13 -3.04 44.97
CA LEU A 5 -36.93 -3.20 43.55
C LEU A 5 -35.56 -2.57 43.17
N LEU A 6 -34.57 -3.40 42.87
CA LEU A 6 -33.27 -2.99 42.35
C LEU A 6 -33.40 -2.78 40.84
N LEU A 7 -33.37 -1.52 40.40
CA LEU A 7 -33.21 -1.14 38.99
C LEU A 7 -31.71 -1.24 38.62
N LEU A 8 -31.35 -2.28 37.94
CA LEU A 8 -30.07 -2.41 37.27
C LEU A 8 -30.11 -1.58 35.97
N GLY A 9 -29.56 -0.38 36.01
CA GLY A 9 -29.29 0.42 34.84
C GLY A 9 -28.13 -0.20 34.07
N GLY A 10 -28.45 -0.87 32.97
CA GLY A 10 -27.45 -1.34 32.02
C GLY A 10 -26.84 -0.14 31.28
N PHE A 11 -25.58 0.16 31.54
CA PHE A 11 -24.80 1.02 30.67
C PHE A 11 -24.50 0.22 29.40
N VAL A 12 -25.17 0.55 28.31
CA VAL A 12 -24.76 0.15 26.97
C VAL A 12 -23.56 1.03 26.63
N ALA A 13 -22.37 0.51 26.86
CA ALA A 13 -21.17 1.08 26.26
C ALA A 13 -21.27 0.84 24.75
N CYS A 14 -21.60 1.88 23.99
CA CYS A 14 -21.33 1.88 22.58
C CYS A 14 -19.82 1.80 22.40
N ASN A 15 -19.33 0.60 22.12
CA ASN A 15 -17.96 0.40 21.70
C ASN A 15 -17.95 0.74 20.20
N ASP A 16 -17.68 2.01 19.87
CA ASP A 16 -17.30 2.40 18.51
C ASP A 16 -15.88 1.84 18.24
N SER A 17 -15.77 0.52 18.21
CA SER A 17 -14.70 -0.11 17.51
C SER A 17 -15.04 0.06 16.02
N GLU A 18 -14.38 1.01 15.36
CA GLU A 18 -14.23 0.94 13.91
C GLU A 18 -13.64 -0.44 13.63
N GLU A 19 -14.50 -1.40 13.25
CA GLU A 19 -14.05 -2.66 12.70
C GLU A 19 -13.22 -2.28 11.47
N SER A 20 -11.91 -2.35 11.61
CA SER A 20 -11.00 -2.17 10.48
C SER A 20 -11.37 -3.25 9.47
N GLU A 21 -12.09 -2.85 8.42
CA GLU A 21 -12.46 -3.74 7.34
C GLU A 21 -11.21 -4.49 6.89
N TYR A 22 -11.26 -5.82 6.93
CA TYR A 22 -10.12 -6.65 6.53
C TYR A 22 -9.83 -6.42 5.05
N ILE A 23 -8.64 -5.91 4.76
CA ILE A 23 -8.20 -5.62 3.39
C ILE A 23 -7.04 -6.53 2.94
N GLY A 24 -6.65 -7.51 3.75
CA GLY A 24 -5.56 -8.43 3.47
C GLY A 24 -4.40 -8.35 4.46
N THR A 25 -3.32 -9.03 4.14
CA THR A 25 -2.07 -9.06 4.91
C THR A 25 -1.23 -7.83 4.58
N PRO A 26 -0.86 -7.00 5.58
CA PRO A 26 0.00 -5.84 5.36
C PRO A 26 1.44 -6.26 5.02
N PRO A 27 2.25 -5.35 4.44
CA PRO A 27 3.67 -5.61 4.24
C PRO A 27 4.38 -5.82 5.59
N VAL A 28 5.42 -6.64 5.58
CA VAL A 28 6.30 -6.82 6.74
C VAL A 28 7.15 -5.57 6.95
N THR A 29 7.67 -5.41 8.16
CA THR A 29 8.61 -4.32 8.44
C THR A 29 9.93 -4.60 7.71
N ALA A 30 10.27 -3.77 6.75
CA ALA A 30 11.52 -3.85 6.03
C ALA A 30 12.72 -3.43 6.90
N SER A 31 13.91 -3.91 6.56
CA SER A 31 15.15 -3.45 7.21
C SER A 31 15.37 -1.94 7.01
N ALA A 32 16.23 -1.35 7.83
CA ALA A 32 16.55 0.08 7.74
C ALA A 32 17.12 0.44 6.36
N ASP A 33 17.97 -0.41 5.78
CA ASP A 33 18.59 -0.17 4.48
C ASP A 33 17.57 -0.22 3.34
N VAL A 34 16.67 -1.22 3.35
CA VAL A 34 15.57 -1.32 2.37
C VAL A 34 14.65 -0.11 2.48
N SER A 35 14.28 0.28 3.69
CA SER A 35 13.41 1.44 3.92
C SER A 35 14.08 2.75 3.48
N ALA A 36 15.38 2.93 3.74
CA ALA A 36 16.14 4.11 3.33
C ALA A 36 16.27 4.18 1.80
N PHE A 37 16.50 3.05 1.15
CA PHE A 37 16.56 2.95 -0.30
C PHE A 37 15.26 3.44 -0.95
N PHE A 38 14.12 2.86 -0.58
CA PHE A 38 12.84 3.25 -1.16
C PHE A 38 12.42 4.68 -0.83
N LYS A 39 12.74 5.16 0.37
CA LYS A 39 12.53 6.56 0.71
C LYS A 39 13.30 7.52 -0.20
N THR A 40 14.48 7.12 -0.65
CA THR A 40 15.34 7.95 -1.50
C THR A 40 14.92 7.86 -2.97
N TYR A 41 14.70 6.66 -3.47
CA TYR A 41 14.56 6.41 -4.91
C TYR A 41 13.11 6.19 -5.38
N LEU A 42 12.16 5.95 -4.46
CA LEU A 42 10.74 5.76 -4.79
C LEU A 42 9.86 6.62 -3.85
N PRO A 43 9.83 7.95 -4.02
CA PRO A 43 8.96 8.81 -3.23
C PRO A 43 7.49 8.43 -3.46
N SER A 44 6.63 8.65 -2.46
CA SER A 44 5.22 8.23 -2.53
C SER A 44 4.37 9.01 -3.55
N SER A 45 4.88 10.14 -4.06
CA SER A 45 4.13 11.00 -5.01
C SER A 45 5.08 11.89 -5.81
N SER A 46 4.76 12.11 -7.07
CA SER A 46 5.53 12.99 -7.96
C SER A 46 5.31 14.49 -7.73
N SER A 47 4.30 14.88 -6.93
CA SER A 47 3.90 16.30 -6.80
C SER A 47 4.92 17.20 -6.11
N SER A 48 5.84 16.62 -5.35
CA SER A 48 6.83 17.39 -4.56
C SER A 48 8.27 16.87 -4.67
N HIS A 49 8.50 15.86 -5.52
CA HIS A 49 9.80 15.20 -5.68
C HIS A 49 10.09 15.02 -7.16
N PRO A 50 11.37 14.94 -7.56
CA PRO A 50 11.70 14.50 -8.91
C PRO A 50 11.07 13.13 -9.16
N GLU A 51 10.75 12.85 -10.42
CA GLU A 51 10.26 11.53 -10.80
C GLU A 51 11.27 10.46 -10.39
N PRO A 52 10.80 9.31 -9.89
CA PRO A 52 11.69 8.22 -9.52
C PRO A 52 12.43 7.71 -10.76
N GLU A 53 13.69 7.36 -10.57
CA GLU A 53 14.54 6.82 -11.64
C GLU A 53 14.31 5.34 -11.91
N PHE A 54 13.23 4.76 -11.37
CA PHE A 54 12.81 3.39 -11.64
C PHE A 54 12.38 3.23 -13.10
N ASN A 55 12.59 2.07 -13.67
CA ASN A 55 12.22 1.75 -15.05
C ASN A 55 10.71 1.50 -15.18
N PHE A 56 9.92 2.54 -14.88
CA PHE A 56 8.48 2.54 -15.08
C PHE A 56 8.10 3.01 -16.48
N SER A 57 6.96 2.52 -16.97
CA SER A 57 6.36 3.00 -18.20
C SER A 57 5.69 4.37 -18.00
N GLU A 58 5.51 5.12 -19.08
CA GLU A 58 4.55 6.23 -19.06
C GLU A 58 3.14 5.67 -18.86
N ILE A 59 2.41 6.19 -17.86
CA ILE A 59 1.05 5.78 -17.55
C ILE A 59 0.07 6.93 -17.75
N ASP A 60 -1.14 6.61 -18.20
CA ASP A 60 -2.25 7.56 -18.31
C ASP A 60 -3.21 7.48 -17.08
N ASP A 61 -4.32 8.21 -17.12
CA ASP A 61 -5.26 8.40 -16.01
C ASP A 61 -5.99 7.12 -15.53
N ARG A 62 -5.79 5.99 -16.16
CA ARG A 62 -6.42 4.71 -15.81
C ARG A 62 -5.43 3.63 -15.49
N ASP A 63 -4.20 3.83 -15.86
CA ASP A 63 -3.19 2.80 -15.80
C ASP A 63 -2.68 2.60 -14.36
N ILE A 64 -2.37 1.36 -14.09
CA ILE A 64 -1.65 0.91 -12.91
C ILE A 64 -0.55 -0.01 -13.41
N GLU A 65 0.67 0.31 -13.06
CA GLU A 65 1.81 -0.57 -13.30
C GLU A 65 2.26 -1.15 -11.98
N CYS A 66 2.44 -2.47 -11.94
CA CYS A 66 2.80 -3.19 -10.72
C CYS A 66 3.72 -4.35 -11.04
N PHE A 67 4.86 -4.41 -10.37
CA PHE A 67 5.84 -5.48 -10.45
C PHE A 67 5.81 -6.32 -9.19
N VAL A 68 5.71 -7.64 -9.36
CA VAL A 68 5.87 -8.64 -8.31
C VAL A 68 7.26 -9.25 -8.48
N ILE A 69 8.15 -8.98 -7.56
CA ILE A 69 9.58 -9.24 -7.66
C ILE A 69 9.95 -10.33 -6.66
N ASN A 70 10.53 -11.42 -7.16
CA ASN A 70 10.87 -12.60 -6.40
C ASN A 70 12.35 -12.99 -6.50
N SER A 71 13.15 -12.20 -7.22
CA SER A 71 14.59 -12.39 -7.36
C SER A 71 15.34 -11.07 -7.47
N MET A 72 16.64 -11.11 -7.23
CA MET A 72 17.50 -9.92 -7.39
C MET A 72 17.58 -9.49 -8.84
N GLU A 73 17.58 -10.42 -9.79
CA GLU A 73 17.60 -10.15 -11.24
C GLU A 73 16.36 -9.37 -11.67
N GLU A 74 15.17 -9.76 -11.17
CA GLU A 74 13.92 -9.02 -11.40
C GLU A 74 13.95 -7.63 -10.79
N PHE A 75 14.57 -7.48 -9.60
CA PHE A 75 14.71 -6.18 -8.94
C PHE A 75 15.67 -5.27 -9.72
N GLU A 76 16.80 -5.79 -10.18
CA GLU A 76 17.76 -5.05 -11.01
C GLU A 76 17.13 -4.56 -12.33
N ALA A 77 16.23 -5.33 -12.91
CA ALA A 77 15.57 -4.97 -14.17
C ALA A 77 14.66 -3.72 -14.07
N VAL A 78 14.12 -3.44 -12.89
CA VAL A 78 13.19 -2.32 -12.67
C VAL A 78 13.76 -1.19 -11.83
N ALA A 79 14.84 -1.45 -11.10
CA ALA A 79 15.50 -0.46 -10.23
C ALA A 79 16.28 0.60 -11.05
N PRO A 80 16.60 1.74 -10.44
CA PRO A 80 17.42 2.75 -11.09
C PRO A 80 18.78 2.19 -11.53
N PRO A 81 19.25 2.52 -12.73
CA PRO A 81 20.55 2.08 -13.19
C PRO A 81 21.69 2.64 -12.34
N SER A 82 22.71 1.84 -12.11
CA SER A 82 23.95 2.24 -11.40
C SER A 82 23.76 2.63 -9.92
N VAL A 83 22.67 2.22 -9.29
CA VAL A 83 22.42 2.39 -7.87
C VAL A 83 22.73 1.08 -7.12
N GLU A 84 23.37 1.19 -5.96
CA GLU A 84 23.56 0.02 -5.09
C GLU A 84 22.22 -0.41 -4.49
N LEU A 85 21.79 -1.63 -4.80
CA LEU A 85 20.52 -2.16 -4.32
C LEU A 85 20.66 -2.74 -2.92
N PRO A 86 19.63 -2.60 -2.07
CA PRO A 86 19.63 -3.20 -0.76
C PRO A 86 19.48 -4.72 -0.87
N VAL A 87 20.07 -5.44 0.09
CA VAL A 87 19.97 -6.92 0.13
C VAL A 87 18.57 -7.31 0.63
N ILE A 88 17.84 -8.05 -0.19
CA ILE A 88 16.55 -8.64 0.13
C ILE A 88 16.65 -10.16 0.02
N ASP A 89 16.18 -10.87 1.04
CA ASP A 89 16.11 -12.33 1.05
C ASP A 89 14.86 -12.81 0.27
N PHE A 90 15.01 -12.94 -1.04
CA PHE A 90 13.90 -13.35 -1.92
C PHE A 90 13.46 -14.82 -1.75
N ASP A 91 14.16 -15.62 -0.97
CA ASP A 91 13.66 -16.93 -0.57
C ASP A 91 12.53 -16.81 0.46
N LYS A 92 12.56 -15.74 1.27
CA LYS A 92 11.56 -15.47 2.31
C LYS A 92 10.53 -14.45 1.93
N TYR A 93 10.90 -13.50 1.05
CA TYR A 93 10.09 -12.34 0.78
C TYR A 93 9.77 -12.18 -0.69
N THR A 94 8.64 -11.52 -0.95
CA THR A 94 8.27 -10.96 -2.25
C THR A 94 8.22 -9.44 -2.10
N LEU A 95 8.87 -8.73 -3.01
CA LEU A 95 8.79 -7.28 -3.12
C LEU A 95 7.73 -6.91 -4.15
N ILE A 96 6.83 -6.01 -3.80
CA ILE A 96 5.89 -5.39 -4.74
C ILE A 96 6.24 -3.93 -4.86
N ILE A 97 6.39 -3.44 -6.09
CA ILE A 97 6.56 -2.01 -6.40
C ILE A 97 5.64 -1.63 -7.54
N GLY A 98 5.26 -0.37 -7.60
CA GLY A 98 4.43 0.08 -8.71
C GLY A 98 4.10 1.55 -8.66
N GLN A 99 3.33 1.94 -9.67
CA GLN A 99 2.80 3.29 -9.83
C GLN A 99 1.35 3.26 -10.28
N HIS A 100 0.63 4.31 -9.98
CA HIS A 100 -0.70 4.50 -10.54
C HIS A 100 -1.05 5.98 -10.58
N TRP A 101 -1.94 6.30 -11.49
CA TRP A 101 -2.51 7.63 -11.61
C TRP A 101 -3.64 7.85 -10.61
N MET A 102 -3.65 9.02 -9.97
CA MET A 102 -4.72 9.45 -9.08
C MET A 102 -5.38 10.72 -9.63
N GLY A 103 -6.57 10.54 -10.19
CA GLY A 103 -7.38 11.64 -10.72
C GLY A 103 -8.17 12.43 -9.65
N HIS A 104 -8.12 12.00 -8.39
CA HIS A 104 -8.80 12.66 -7.29
C HIS A 104 -7.83 13.55 -6.51
N PRO A 105 -8.04 14.88 -6.53
CA PRO A 105 -7.16 15.78 -5.78
C PRO A 105 -7.30 15.56 -4.28
N GLY A 106 -6.18 15.66 -3.58
CA GLY A 106 -6.18 15.67 -2.13
C GLY A 106 -6.40 14.32 -1.46
N CYS A 107 -5.86 13.25 -2.02
CA CYS A 107 -5.75 11.97 -1.33
C CYS A 107 -4.36 11.79 -0.73
N SER A 108 -4.27 11.17 0.44
CA SER A 108 -3.04 10.67 1.05
C SER A 108 -3.04 9.15 1.07
N PHE A 109 -1.90 8.54 0.84
CA PHE A 109 -1.73 7.10 1.02
C PHE A 109 -1.79 6.75 2.51
N GLU A 110 -2.62 5.80 2.88
CA GLU A 110 -2.81 5.39 4.27
C GLU A 110 -2.18 4.02 4.55
N LYS A 111 -2.51 3.02 3.75
CA LYS A 111 -2.05 1.65 3.93
C LYS A 111 -2.20 0.82 2.67
N GLN A 112 -1.52 -0.32 2.66
CA GLN A 112 -1.67 -1.35 1.64
C GLN A 112 -1.70 -2.73 2.27
N ALA A 113 -2.31 -3.69 1.58
CA ALA A 113 -2.32 -5.08 1.99
C ALA A 113 -2.60 -6.00 0.79
N VAL A 114 -2.06 -7.22 0.83
CA VAL A 114 -2.34 -8.25 -0.16
C VAL A 114 -3.36 -9.22 0.40
N ASP A 115 -4.49 -9.35 -0.28
CA ASP A 115 -5.45 -10.41 -0.05
C ASP A 115 -5.19 -11.57 -1.01
N THR A 116 -5.11 -12.79 -0.46
CA THR A 116 -4.78 -13.99 -1.24
C THR A 116 -5.98 -14.94 -1.21
N GLU A 117 -6.65 -15.05 -2.33
CA GLU A 117 -7.70 -16.02 -2.56
C GLU A 117 -7.15 -17.32 -3.17
N SER A 118 -8.03 -18.28 -3.48
CA SER A 118 -7.62 -19.59 -4.02
C SER A 118 -6.87 -19.50 -5.34
N ASP A 119 -7.24 -18.58 -6.22
CA ASP A 119 -6.78 -18.50 -7.61
C ASP A 119 -6.16 -17.14 -8.01
N LYS A 120 -6.29 -16.11 -7.18
CA LYS A 120 -5.79 -14.75 -7.44
C LYS A 120 -5.24 -14.10 -6.18
N MET A 121 -4.50 -13.02 -6.37
CA MET A 121 -4.11 -12.07 -5.33
C MET A 121 -4.64 -10.69 -5.68
N THR A 122 -5.01 -9.92 -4.65
CA THR A 122 -5.43 -8.53 -4.80
C THR A 122 -4.59 -7.64 -3.89
N LEU A 123 -3.82 -6.71 -4.47
CA LEU A 123 -3.17 -5.66 -3.71
C LEU A 123 -4.17 -4.53 -3.49
N ASN A 124 -4.60 -4.33 -2.26
CA ASN A 124 -5.47 -3.23 -1.87
C ASN A 124 -4.62 -2.04 -1.45
N LEU A 125 -4.77 -0.92 -2.17
CA LEU A 125 -4.15 0.38 -1.87
C LEU A 125 -5.22 1.30 -1.29
N VAL A 126 -5.09 1.70 -0.03
CA VAL A 126 -6.07 2.55 0.67
C VAL A 126 -5.58 3.97 0.72
N TYR A 127 -6.42 4.89 0.28
CA TYR A 127 -6.20 6.33 0.28
C TYR A 127 -7.27 7.02 1.10
N LYS A 128 -6.86 8.02 1.86
CA LYS A 128 -7.75 8.89 2.60
C LYS A 128 -7.96 10.19 1.83
N GLN A 129 -9.22 10.54 1.62
CA GLN A 129 -9.56 11.84 1.04
C GLN A 129 -9.35 12.96 2.06
N LEU A 130 -8.53 13.95 1.71
CA LEU A 130 -8.29 15.11 2.56
C LEU A 130 -9.51 16.04 2.53
N LYS A 131 -9.97 16.46 3.71
CA LYS A 131 -11.05 17.44 3.84
C LYS A 131 -10.51 18.85 3.51
N GLY A 132 -11.13 19.50 2.52
CA GLY A 132 -10.81 20.86 2.13
C GLY A 132 -10.23 20.91 0.73
N GLY A 133 -10.91 21.55 -0.20
CA GLY A 133 -10.62 21.57 -1.64
C GLY A 133 -9.15 21.77 -2.00
N ALA A 134 -8.44 20.67 -2.14
CA ALA A 134 -7.13 20.70 -2.75
C ALA A 134 -7.28 21.03 -4.24
N PRO A 135 -6.37 21.78 -4.84
CA PRO A 135 -6.39 22.01 -6.28
C PRO A 135 -6.36 20.65 -6.99
N ALA A 136 -7.04 20.56 -8.13
CA ALA A 136 -7.05 19.36 -8.98
C ALA A 136 -5.66 19.15 -9.61
N ILE A 137 -4.70 18.73 -8.79
CA ILE A 137 -3.37 18.34 -9.25
C ILE A 137 -3.44 16.84 -9.49
N MET A 138 -3.35 16.47 -10.74
CA MET A 138 -3.18 15.08 -11.11
C MET A 138 -1.79 14.63 -10.66
N THR A 139 -1.72 13.51 -9.97
CA THR A 139 -0.49 13.04 -9.34
C THR A 139 -0.32 11.55 -9.59
N ILE A 140 0.89 11.16 -9.93
CA ILE A 140 1.29 9.77 -9.93
C ILE A 140 1.70 9.41 -8.51
N PHE A 141 1.10 8.35 -7.97
CA PHE A 141 1.48 7.74 -6.71
C PHE A 141 2.35 6.52 -6.96
N TYR A 142 3.42 6.43 -6.20
CA TYR A 142 4.32 5.30 -6.19
C TYR A 142 4.12 4.53 -4.89
N PHE A 143 4.18 3.21 -4.99
CA PHE A 143 4.03 2.34 -3.82
C PHE A 143 5.06 1.21 -3.85
N TRP A 144 5.42 0.76 -2.68
CA TRP A 144 6.22 -0.44 -2.50
C TRP A 144 5.86 -1.14 -1.19
N GLY A 145 6.11 -2.43 -1.12
CA GLY A 145 5.91 -3.22 0.08
C GLY A 145 6.66 -4.54 0.00
N LEU A 146 7.24 -4.93 1.13
CA LEU A 146 7.86 -6.24 1.30
C LEU A 146 6.87 -7.15 2.01
N TYR A 147 6.60 -8.32 1.46
CA TYR A 147 5.65 -9.29 1.99
C TYR A 147 6.36 -10.61 2.27
N ASP A 148 5.86 -11.41 3.22
CA ASP A 148 6.25 -12.80 3.28
C ASP A 148 6.02 -13.45 1.92
N LYS A 149 6.83 -14.48 1.58
CA LYS A 149 6.82 -15.07 0.25
C LYS A 149 5.41 -15.35 -0.25
N LEU A 150 5.02 -14.63 -1.30
CA LEU A 150 3.72 -14.77 -1.92
C LEU A 150 3.71 -15.91 -2.94
N PRO A 151 2.57 -16.59 -3.13
CA PRO A 151 2.45 -17.63 -4.15
C PRO A 151 2.49 -17.02 -5.55
N GLU A 152 2.92 -17.81 -6.53
CA GLU A 152 2.89 -17.43 -7.95
C GLU A 152 1.46 -17.43 -8.48
N LYS A 153 0.77 -16.29 -8.33
CA LYS A 153 -0.60 -16.07 -8.80
C LYS A 153 -0.70 -14.73 -9.51
N THR A 154 -1.73 -14.59 -10.32
CA THR A 154 -2.05 -13.28 -10.92
C THR A 154 -2.38 -12.26 -9.83
N LEU A 155 -1.68 -11.13 -9.84
CA LEU A 155 -1.94 -9.99 -8.96
C LEU A 155 -2.81 -8.97 -9.68
N THR A 156 -3.89 -8.55 -9.04
CA THR A 156 -4.69 -7.38 -9.40
C THR A 156 -4.49 -6.28 -8.38
N VAL A 157 -4.59 -5.02 -8.80
CA VAL A 157 -4.49 -3.87 -7.89
C VAL A 157 -5.85 -3.22 -7.75
N ASN A 158 -6.28 -3.00 -6.52
CA ASN A 158 -7.53 -2.34 -6.16
C ASN A 158 -7.25 -1.05 -5.40
N LYS A 159 -7.87 0.07 -5.81
CA LYS A 159 -7.77 1.37 -5.15
C LYS A 159 -9.02 1.61 -4.31
N ILE A 160 -8.85 1.84 -3.02
CA ILE A 160 -9.90 2.13 -2.04
C ILE A 160 -9.72 3.56 -1.54
N ILE A 161 -10.74 4.39 -1.68
CA ILE A 161 -10.74 5.77 -1.19
C ILE A 161 -11.73 5.84 -0.02
N ILE A 162 -11.26 6.31 1.15
CA ILE A 162 -12.03 6.46 2.39
C ILE A 162 -12.10 7.91 2.86
#